data_9d487e960db0b0e733d2fa2e87012dba
#
_entry.id   9d487e960db0b0e733d2fa2e87012dba
#
_cell.length_a   1.000
_cell.length_b   1.000
_cell.length_c   1.000
_cell.angle_alpha   90.00
_cell.angle_beta   90.00
_cell.angle_gamma   90.00
#
_symmetry.space_group_name_H-M   'P 1'
#
loop_
_entity.id
_entity.type
_entity.pdbx_description
1 polymer ?
#
loop_
_entity_poly.entity_id
_entity_poly.type
_entity_poly.pdbx_seq_one_letter_code
_entity_poly.pdbx_strand_id
1 'polypeptide(L)'
;MSTPKGKNDQALIAIVDDDQSFREALGNLLRLIGFRTAIFASARNFLDSPQFPNVSCAILDVSMPRMDGLELQRHLVATHPIPIIFITDLRDAKTREQAVGAGAISFLNKPVSEKTLIGALNSALSA
;
A
#
# COMPACT_ATOMS: atom_id res chain seq x y z
N MET A 1 0.54 28.53 15.80
CA MET A 1 -0.59 27.91 15.19
C MET A 1 -0.22 26.50 14.77
N SER A 2 -1.12 25.63 14.92
CA SER A 2 -0.86 24.27 14.49
C SER A 2 -0.67 24.24 12.98
N THR A 3 0.19 23.37 12.53
CA THR A 3 0.29 23.07 11.13
C THR A 3 -1.08 22.62 10.64
N PRO A 4 -1.52 23.10 9.50
CA PRO A 4 -2.79 22.60 8.96
C PRO A 4 -2.72 21.08 8.88
N LYS A 5 -3.84 20.47 9.19
CA LYS A 5 -3.94 19.04 9.04
C LYS A 5 -3.62 18.70 7.59
N GLY A 6 -2.50 18.06 7.39
CA GLY A 6 -2.11 17.66 6.08
C GLY A 6 -2.79 16.36 5.66
N LYS A 7 -2.45 15.88 4.49
CA LYS A 7 -2.95 14.61 4.00
C LYS A 7 -2.64 13.48 4.96
N ASN A 8 -1.50 13.58 5.69
CA ASN A 8 -1.07 12.53 6.61
C ASN A 8 -2.09 12.28 7.72
N ASP A 9 -2.67 13.35 8.26
CA ASP A 9 -3.59 13.22 9.39
C ASP A 9 -4.91 12.58 9.00
N GLN A 10 -5.31 12.73 7.76
CA GLN A 10 -6.61 12.25 7.28
C GLN A 10 -6.49 11.02 6.40
N ALA A 11 -5.34 10.82 5.80
CA ALA A 11 -5.14 9.70 4.90
C ALA A 11 -5.12 8.39 5.68
N LEU A 12 -5.81 7.40 5.14
CA LEU A 12 -5.80 6.05 5.67
C LEU A 12 -5.01 5.16 4.71
N ILE A 13 -3.92 4.61 5.19
CA ILE A 13 -3.05 3.76 4.41
C ILE A 13 -3.35 2.30 4.75
N ALA A 14 -3.74 1.52 3.75
CA ALA A 14 -3.92 0.08 3.94
C ALA A 14 -2.60 -0.63 3.64
N ILE A 15 -2.26 -1.61 4.46
CA ILE A 15 -1.11 -2.48 4.25
C ILE A 15 -1.65 -3.89 4.10
N VAL A 16 -1.44 -4.50 2.95
CA VAL A 16 -1.91 -5.85 2.64
C VAL A 16 -0.70 -6.73 2.36
N ASP A 17 -0.38 -7.60 3.30
CA ASP A 17 0.81 -8.44 3.24
C ASP A 17 0.58 -9.63 4.17
N ASP A 18 0.85 -10.84 3.71
CA ASP A 18 0.66 -12.04 4.53
C ASP A 18 1.79 -12.28 5.52
N ASP A 19 2.89 -11.53 5.43
CA ASP A 19 3.98 -11.58 6.40
C ASP A 19 3.63 -10.70 7.60
N GLN A 20 3.28 -11.33 8.72
CA GLN A 20 2.84 -10.62 9.92
C GLN A 20 3.90 -9.66 10.45
N SER A 21 5.15 -10.10 10.49
CA SER A 21 6.23 -9.27 11.04
C SER A 21 6.42 -8.00 10.22
N PHE A 22 6.44 -8.14 8.90
CA PHE A 22 6.59 -6.99 8.01
C PHE A 22 5.39 -6.06 8.12
N ARG A 23 4.20 -6.63 8.08
CA ARG A 23 2.94 -5.88 8.15
C ARG A 23 2.87 -5.04 9.41
N GLU A 24 3.19 -5.63 10.55
CA GLU A 24 3.13 -4.93 11.84
C GLU A 24 4.22 -3.87 11.95
N ALA A 25 5.44 -4.19 11.54
CA ALA A 25 6.55 -3.23 11.59
C ALA A 25 6.26 -2.02 10.70
N LEU A 26 5.77 -2.25 9.50
CA LEU A 26 5.42 -1.16 8.60
C LEU A 26 4.29 -0.32 9.15
N GLY A 27 3.26 -0.96 9.69
CA GLY A 27 2.14 -0.26 10.31
C GLY A 27 2.59 0.64 11.46
N ASN A 28 3.47 0.13 12.31
CA ASN A 28 4.00 0.92 13.42
C ASN A 28 4.79 2.13 12.92
N LEU A 29 5.64 1.92 11.92
CA LEU A 29 6.43 3.00 11.34
C LEU A 29 5.53 4.09 10.76
N LEU A 30 4.52 3.72 10.00
CA LEU A 30 3.63 4.71 9.38
C LEU A 30 2.85 5.50 10.43
N ARG A 31 2.42 4.85 11.50
CA ARG A 31 1.74 5.55 12.60
C ARG A 31 2.66 6.54 13.29
N LEU A 32 3.93 6.16 13.47
CA LEU A 32 4.93 7.07 14.06
C LEU A 32 5.17 8.29 13.17
N ILE A 33 5.10 8.11 11.86
CA ILE A 33 5.27 9.22 10.91
C ILE A 33 4.03 10.13 10.89
N GLY A 34 2.87 9.62 11.31
CA GLY A 34 1.65 10.41 11.39
C GLY A 34 0.51 9.94 10.50
N PHE A 35 0.64 8.78 9.87
CA PHE A 35 -0.44 8.24 9.04
C PHE A 35 -1.38 7.37 9.86
N ARG A 36 -2.65 7.40 9.50
CA ARG A 36 -3.61 6.39 9.94
C ARG A 36 -3.37 5.15 9.10
N THR A 37 -3.37 3.98 9.74
CA THR A 37 -3.10 2.72 9.03
C THR A 37 -4.11 1.65 9.39
N ALA A 38 -4.40 0.80 8.42
CA ALA A 38 -5.16 -0.42 8.61
C ALA A 38 -4.36 -1.56 7.98
N ILE A 39 -4.17 -2.66 8.71
CA ILE A 39 -3.34 -3.77 8.25
C ILE A 39 -4.19 -5.00 7.97
N PHE A 40 -3.84 -5.73 6.93
CA PHE A 40 -4.62 -6.89 6.47
C PHE A 40 -3.69 -8.01 6.04
N ALA A 41 -4.05 -9.23 6.42
CA ALA A 41 -3.23 -10.41 6.12
C ALA A 41 -3.48 -10.96 4.72
N SER A 42 -4.55 -10.53 4.05
CA SER A 42 -4.91 -11.04 2.73
C SER A 42 -5.71 -10.01 1.95
N ALA A 43 -5.77 -10.20 0.64
CA ALA A 43 -6.61 -9.37 -0.21
C ALA A 43 -8.08 -9.44 0.20
N ARG A 44 -8.56 -10.64 0.55
CA ARG A 44 -9.96 -10.83 0.95
C ARG A 44 -10.27 -10.05 2.22
N ASN A 45 -9.39 -10.12 3.22
CA ASN A 45 -9.60 -9.36 4.46
C ASN A 45 -9.68 -7.86 4.18
N PHE A 46 -8.86 -7.38 3.26
CA PHE A 46 -8.87 -5.97 2.87
C PHE A 46 -10.19 -5.59 2.20
N LEU A 47 -10.59 -6.35 1.18
CA LEU A 47 -11.80 -6.03 0.42
C LEU A 47 -13.08 -6.14 1.26
N ASP A 48 -13.10 -7.04 2.25
CA ASP A 48 -14.26 -7.25 3.11
C ASP A 48 -14.30 -6.29 4.31
N SER A 49 -13.26 -5.50 4.51
CA SER A 49 -13.20 -4.61 5.67
C SER A 49 -14.14 -3.42 5.53
N PRO A 50 -14.83 -3.02 6.62
CA PRO A 50 -15.60 -1.78 6.61
C PRO A 50 -14.76 -0.54 6.33
N GLN A 51 -13.44 -0.61 6.53
CA GLN A 51 -12.54 0.51 6.28
C GLN A 51 -12.19 0.66 4.81
N PHE A 52 -12.42 -0.38 3.99
CA PHE A 52 -12.01 -0.38 2.60
C PHE A 52 -12.44 0.87 1.83
N PRO A 53 -13.70 1.33 1.92
CA PRO A 53 -14.12 2.51 1.14
C PRO A 53 -13.39 3.79 1.51
N ASN A 54 -12.76 3.85 2.68
CA ASN A 54 -12.10 5.05 3.18
C ASN A 54 -10.59 5.06 2.95
N VAL A 55 -10.05 4.02 2.34
CA VAL A 55 -8.60 3.89 2.12
C VAL A 55 -8.15 4.91 1.07
N SER A 56 -7.09 5.64 1.40
CA SER A 56 -6.50 6.66 0.54
C SER A 56 -5.39 6.12 -0.35
N CYS A 57 -4.72 5.09 0.10
CA CYS A 57 -3.59 4.48 -0.61
C CYS A 57 -3.40 3.06 -0.07
N ALA A 58 -3.08 2.12 -0.95
CA ALA A 58 -2.83 0.74 -0.54
C ALA A 58 -1.37 0.36 -0.82
N ILE A 59 -0.73 -0.22 0.18
CA ILE A 59 0.58 -0.83 0.05
C ILE A 59 0.37 -2.33 -0.02
N LEU A 60 0.78 -2.95 -1.12
CA LEU A 60 0.51 -4.35 -1.41
C LEU A 60 1.81 -5.13 -1.59
N ASP A 61 1.83 -6.36 -1.08
CA ASP A 61 2.83 -7.34 -1.53
C ASP A 61 2.28 -8.03 -2.78
N VAL A 62 3.16 -8.45 -3.68
CA VAL A 62 2.77 -9.23 -4.85
C VAL A 62 2.45 -10.66 -4.44
N SER A 63 3.33 -11.28 -3.64
CA SER A 63 3.24 -12.72 -3.33
C SER A 63 2.34 -12.96 -2.14
N MET A 64 1.09 -13.27 -2.41
CA MET A 64 0.11 -13.62 -1.39
C MET A 64 -0.70 -14.82 -1.86
N PRO A 65 -1.11 -15.71 -0.94
CA PRO A 65 -1.93 -16.86 -1.36
C PRO A 65 -3.31 -16.42 -1.82
N ARG A 66 -3.92 -17.23 -2.68
CA ARG A 66 -5.25 -17.04 -3.27
C ARG A 66 -5.26 -15.86 -4.24
N MET A 67 -5.56 -14.66 -3.78
CA MET A 67 -5.50 -13.46 -4.62
C MET A 67 -4.16 -12.76 -4.36
N ASP A 68 -3.27 -12.73 -5.36
CA ASP A 68 -1.99 -12.05 -5.22
C ASP A 68 -2.14 -10.53 -5.43
N GLY A 69 -1.03 -9.81 -5.25
CA GLY A 69 -1.08 -8.36 -5.33
C GLY A 69 -1.41 -7.83 -6.70
N LEU A 70 -1.00 -8.51 -7.77
CA LEU A 70 -1.35 -8.06 -9.12
C LEU A 70 -2.83 -8.26 -9.42
N GLU A 71 -3.39 -9.38 -8.95
CA GLU A 71 -4.83 -9.63 -9.08
C GLU A 71 -5.63 -8.60 -8.31
N LEU A 72 -5.20 -8.30 -7.09
CA LEU A 72 -5.85 -7.27 -6.28
C LEU A 72 -5.77 -5.91 -6.96
N GLN A 73 -4.62 -5.57 -7.54
CA GLN A 73 -4.47 -4.33 -8.29
C GLN A 73 -5.50 -4.24 -9.43
N ARG A 74 -5.63 -5.31 -10.22
CA ARG A 74 -6.59 -5.32 -11.32
C ARG A 74 -8.01 -5.12 -10.83
N HIS A 75 -8.34 -5.77 -9.72
CA HIS A 75 -9.67 -5.61 -9.11
C HIS A 75 -9.92 -4.16 -8.67
N LEU A 76 -8.93 -3.55 -8.00
CA LEU A 76 -9.06 -2.18 -7.50
C LEU A 76 -9.16 -1.18 -8.65
N VAL A 77 -8.35 -1.34 -9.68
CA VAL A 77 -8.41 -0.44 -10.85
C VAL A 77 -9.80 -0.46 -11.47
N ALA A 78 -10.44 -1.63 -11.52
CA ALA A 78 -11.75 -1.79 -12.15
C ALA A 78 -12.91 -1.32 -11.28
N THR A 79 -12.78 -1.41 -9.95
CA THR A 79 -13.94 -1.22 -9.06
C THR A 79 -13.79 -0.06 -8.09
N HIS A 80 -12.59 0.24 -7.65
CA HIS A 80 -12.36 1.25 -6.61
C HIS A 80 -10.93 1.77 -6.75
N PRO A 81 -10.66 2.59 -7.77
CA PRO A 81 -9.29 3.03 -8.04
C PRO A 81 -8.73 3.88 -6.91
N ILE A 82 -7.61 3.42 -6.37
CA ILE A 82 -6.84 4.14 -5.36
C ILE A 82 -5.37 4.00 -5.73
N PRO A 83 -4.51 4.94 -5.29
CA PRO A 83 -3.07 4.79 -5.52
C PRO A 83 -2.53 3.53 -4.87
N ILE A 84 -1.66 2.83 -5.58
CA ILE A 84 -1.08 1.56 -5.12
C ILE A 84 0.43 1.66 -5.13
N ILE A 85 1.04 1.25 -4.01
CA ILE A 85 2.49 1.10 -3.88
C ILE A 85 2.73 -0.38 -3.62
N PHE A 86 3.58 -1.02 -4.43
CA PHE A 86 4.02 -2.38 -4.15
C PHE A 86 5.29 -2.36 -3.34
N ILE A 87 5.35 -3.19 -2.29
CA ILE A 87 6.57 -3.46 -1.54
C ILE A 87 6.67 -4.97 -1.41
N THR A 88 7.65 -5.58 -2.06
CA THR A 88 7.70 -7.03 -2.21
C THR A 88 9.14 -7.53 -2.20
N ASP A 89 9.32 -8.82 -1.89
CA ASP A 89 10.60 -9.51 -2.07
C ASP A 89 10.85 -9.87 -3.51
N LEU A 90 9.81 -9.89 -4.33
CA LEU A 90 9.89 -10.36 -5.71
C LEU A 90 10.66 -9.35 -6.56
N ARG A 91 11.69 -9.82 -7.28
CA ARG A 91 12.57 -8.97 -8.07
C ARG A 91 12.49 -9.28 -9.56
N ASP A 92 11.33 -9.65 -10.00
CA ASP A 92 11.08 -10.03 -11.40
C ASP A 92 10.72 -8.77 -12.20
N ALA A 93 11.52 -8.48 -13.21
CA ALA A 93 11.31 -7.28 -14.04
C ALA A 93 9.95 -7.31 -14.74
N LYS A 94 9.48 -8.48 -15.16
CA LYS A 94 8.20 -8.61 -15.83
C LYS A 94 7.05 -8.25 -14.91
N THR A 95 7.11 -8.70 -13.66
CA THR A 95 6.11 -8.36 -12.65
C THR A 95 6.09 -6.86 -12.39
N ARG A 96 7.28 -6.25 -12.28
CA ARG A 96 7.39 -4.81 -12.09
C ARG A 96 6.76 -4.06 -13.25
N GLU A 97 7.03 -4.49 -14.48
CA GLU A 97 6.46 -3.85 -15.67
C GLU A 97 4.94 -3.95 -15.69
N GLN A 98 4.39 -5.10 -15.31
CA GLN A 98 2.95 -5.29 -15.22
C GLN A 98 2.33 -4.36 -14.19
N ALA A 99 2.92 -4.28 -13.00
CA ALA A 99 2.42 -3.46 -11.92
C ALA A 99 2.43 -1.97 -12.30
N VAL A 100 3.56 -1.49 -12.82
CA VAL A 100 3.71 -0.09 -13.21
C VAL A 100 2.83 0.22 -14.42
N GLY A 101 2.76 -0.69 -15.38
CA GLY A 101 1.91 -0.54 -16.55
C GLY A 101 0.43 -0.46 -16.22
N ALA A 102 0.02 -1.07 -15.11
CA ALA A 102 -1.36 -1.02 -14.64
C ALA A 102 -1.62 0.17 -13.70
N GLY A 103 -0.64 1.04 -13.51
CA GLY A 103 -0.83 2.30 -12.81
C GLY A 103 -0.27 2.37 -11.39
N ALA A 104 0.53 1.38 -10.95
CA ALA A 104 1.14 1.47 -9.63
C ALA A 104 2.01 2.72 -9.53
N ILE A 105 1.90 3.41 -8.41
CA ILE A 105 2.71 4.61 -8.15
C ILE A 105 4.19 4.25 -8.01
N SER A 106 4.47 3.15 -7.33
CA SER A 106 5.84 2.67 -7.11
C SER A 106 5.84 1.16 -6.98
N PHE A 107 6.99 0.57 -7.30
CA PHE A 107 7.24 -0.85 -7.11
C PHE A 107 8.58 -0.97 -6.41
N LEU A 108 8.54 -1.25 -5.11
CA LEU A 108 9.70 -1.22 -4.23
C LEU A 108 10.02 -2.62 -3.75
N ASN A 109 11.29 -2.86 -3.44
CA ASN A 109 11.72 -4.15 -2.91
C ASN A 109 12.04 -4.05 -1.43
N LYS A 110 11.72 -5.14 -0.71
CA LYS A 110 12.11 -5.28 0.70
C LYS A 110 13.61 -5.54 0.79
N PRO A 111 14.30 -4.98 1.77
CA PRO A 111 13.80 -3.99 2.72
C PRO A 111 13.70 -2.61 2.09
N VAL A 112 12.73 -1.81 2.52
CA VAL A 112 12.54 -0.45 2.01
C VAL A 112 12.99 0.54 3.07
N SER A 113 13.71 1.59 2.65
CA SER A 113 14.12 2.64 3.58
C SER A 113 12.94 3.55 3.89
N GLU A 114 12.98 4.17 5.06
CA GLU A 114 11.95 5.12 5.45
C GLU A 114 11.85 6.26 4.44
N LYS A 115 13.00 6.78 3.98
CA LYS A 115 13.04 7.87 3.02
C LYS A 115 12.34 7.49 1.71
N THR A 116 12.62 6.32 1.18
CA THR A 116 12.00 5.84 -0.07
C THR A 116 10.51 5.66 0.13
N LEU A 117 10.11 5.09 1.26
CA LEU A 117 8.70 4.88 1.58
C LEU A 117 7.94 6.19 1.67
N ILE A 118 8.49 7.17 2.39
CA ILE A 118 7.86 8.48 2.54
C ILE A 118 7.72 9.16 1.16
N GLY A 119 8.76 9.07 0.32
CA GLY A 119 8.69 9.62 -1.03
C GLY A 119 7.58 8.99 -1.85
N ALA A 120 7.43 7.67 -1.77
CA ALA A 120 6.38 6.97 -2.50
C ALA A 120 4.98 7.38 -1.99
N LEU A 121 4.82 7.49 -0.66
CA LEU A 121 3.55 7.91 -0.09
C LEU A 121 3.20 9.34 -0.47
N ASN A 122 4.17 10.25 -0.44
CA ASN A 122 3.92 11.61 -0.87
C ASN A 122 3.48 11.67 -2.32
N SER A 123 4.10 10.89 -3.19
CA SER A 123 3.70 10.80 -4.60
C SER A 123 2.28 10.26 -4.74
N ALA A 124 1.95 9.21 -3.99
CA ALA A 124 0.64 8.57 -4.04
C ALA A 124 -0.46 9.53 -3.58
N LEU A 125 -0.21 10.26 -2.50
CA LEU A 125 -1.23 11.13 -1.90
C LEU A 125 -1.35 12.48 -2.58
N SER A 126 -0.39 12.82 -3.44
CA SER A 126 -0.43 14.06 -4.22
C SER A 126 -1.05 13.87 -5.59
N ALA A 127 -1.27 12.63 -5.97
CA ALA A 127 -1.79 12.30 -7.30
C ALA A 127 -3.25 12.67 -7.45
#